data_862dea8b29a839dab4e53185710ebfcb
#
_entry.id   862dea8b29a839dab4e53185710ebfcb
#
_cell.length_a   1.000
_cell.length_b   1.000
_cell.length_c   1.000
_cell.angle_alpha   90.00
_cell.angle_beta   90.00
_cell.angle_gamma   90.00
#
_symmetry.space_group_name_H-M   'P 1'
#
loop_
_entity.id
_entity.type
_entity.pdbx_description
1 polymer ?
#
loop_
_entity_poly.entity_id
_entity_poly.type
_entity_poly.pdbx_seq_one_letter_code
_entity_poly.pdbx_strand_id
1 'polypeptide(L)'
;MENKHSQFLSAVRAFVPKTAVYTDGLRRFAWGTDAGFYRLEPKIVIRSSKEKEVSRILRAASKYDVPVTFRAAGTSLSGQSISDSVLVVAGKNWERYKVSEDGKRITLEPGIIGSRVNAILKP
;
A
#
# COMPACT_ATOMS: atom_id res chain seq x y z
N MET A 1 14.67 8.75 -12.95
CA MET A 1 13.63 7.67 -12.96
C MET A 1 13.73 6.94 -14.28
N GLU A 2 13.72 5.62 -14.23
CA GLU A 2 13.73 4.81 -15.46
C GLU A 2 12.48 5.05 -16.31
N ASN A 3 12.59 4.89 -17.63
CA ASN A 3 11.49 5.16 -18.55
C ASN A 3 10.19 4.41 -18.21
N LYS A 4 10.30 3.11 -17.84
CA LYS A 4 9.14 2.29 -17.47
C LYS A 4 8.40 2.83 -16.23
N HIS A 5 9.12 3.36 -15.24
CA HIS A 5 8.52 3.99 -14.06
C HIS A 5 7.84 5.31 -14.41
N SER A 6 8.40 6.09 -15.32
CA SER A 6 7.78 7.33 -15.81
C SER A 6 6.49 7.06 -16.57
N GLN A 7 6.47 6.04 -17.41
CA GLN A 7 5.27 5.60 -18.15
C GLN A 7 4.19 5.07 -17.19
N PHE A 8 4.58 4.24 -16.22
CA PHE A 8 3.69 3.76 -15.17
C PHE A 8 3.10 4.93 -14.37
N LEU A 9 3.93 5.87 -13.93
CA LEU A 9 3.50 7.04 -13.17
C LEU A 9 2.48 7.87 -13.95
N SER A 10 2.72 8.10 -15.23
CA SER A 10 1.79 8.82 -16.11
C SER A 10 0.44 8.13 -16.20
N ALA A 11 0.43 6.80 -16.34
CA ALA A 11 -0.79 6.01 -16.37
C ALA A 11 -1.56 6.06 -15.04
N VAL A 12 -0.87 5.94 -13.91
CA VAL A 12 -1.47 5.97 -12.57
C VAL A 12 -2.08 7.33 -12.25
N ARG A 13 -1.46 8.43 -12.66
CA ARG A 13 -1.97 9.79 -12.46
C ARG A 13 -3.31 10.07 -13.13
N ALA A 14 -3.73 9.24 -14.06
CA ALA A 14 -5.04 9.35 -14.71
C ALA A 14 -6.20 8.94 -13.78
N PHE A 15 -5.95 8.17 -12.72
CA PHE A 15 -7.00 7.64 -11.85
C PHE A 15 -6.68 7.67 -10.34
N VAL A 16 -5.45 7.98 -9.94
CA VAL A 16 -5.06 8.19 -8.54
C VAL A 16 -4.90 9.69 -8.29
N PRO A 17 -5.49 10.24 -7.22
CA PRO A 17 -5.31 11.65 -6.89
C PRO A 17 -3.83 12.04 -6.74
N LYS A 18 -3.45 13.20 -7.25
CA LYS A 18 -2.07 13.69 -7.18
C LYS A 18 -1.53 13.73 -5.73
N THR A 19 -2.40 14.01 -4.77
CA THR A 19 -2.09 14.05 -3.33
C THR A 19 -1.80 12.67 -2.73
N ALA A 20 -2.14 11.60 -3.42
CA ALA A 20 -1.91 10.21 -2.99
C ALA A 20 -0.68 9.56 -3.66
N VAL A 21 0.02 10.28 -4.53
CA VAL A 21 1.21 9.78 -5.25
C VAL A 21 2.43 10.61 -4.85
N TYR A 22 3.44 9.95 -4.29
CA TYR A 22 4.67 10.59 -3.81
C TYR A 22 5.85 10.20 -4.68
N THR A 23 6.55 11.20 -5.21
CA THR A 23 7.76 11.04 -6.02
C THR A 23 8.91 11.94 -5.55
N ASP A 24 8.67 12.83 -4.60
CA ASP A 24 9.68 13.68 -4.02
C ASP A 24 10.63 12.92 -3.09
N GLY A 25 11.87 13.34 -3.03
CA GLY A 25 12.93 12.65 -2.28
C GLY A 25 12.63 12.48 -0.79
N LEU A 26 12.05 13.48 -0.13
CA LEU A 26 11.77 13.43 1.30
C LEU A 26 10.76 12.31 1.65
N ARG A 27 9.63 12.26 0.94
CA ARG A 27 8.61 11.24 1.21
C ARG A 27 9.05 9.85 0.78
N ARG A 28 9.76 9.73 -0.34
CA ARG A 28 10.36 8.46 -0.77
C ARG A 28 11.35 7.94 0.28
N PHE A 29 12.19 8.80 0.81
CA PHE A 29 13.10 8.47 1.90
C PHE A 29 12.35 8.01 3.15
N ALA A 30 11.31 8.73 3.56
CA ALA A 30 10.50 8.40 4.74
C ALA A 30 9.81 7.03 4.62
N TRP A 31 9.37 6.64 3.41
CA TRP A 31 8.73 5.36 3.15
C TRP A 31 9.71 4.20 2.89
N GLY A 32 11.01 4.43 3.02
CA GLY A 32 12.06 3.44 2.73
C GLY A 32 12.37 2.47 3.87
N THR A 33 11.67 2.55 5.00
CA THR A 33 11.90 1.70 6.18
C THR A 33 10.62 1.01 6.65
N ASP A 34 10.78 -0.12 7.33
CA ASP A 34 9.71 -0.80 8.07
C ASP A 34 10.15 -0.99 9.54
N ALA A 35 9.64 -1.99 10.26
CA ALA A 35 10.07 -2.29 11.62
C ALA A 35 11.39 -3.07 11.68
N GLY A 36 11.93 -3.50 10.53
CA GLY A 36 13.24 -4.13 10.42
C GLY A 36 14.37 -3.11 10.29
N PHE A 37 15.59 -3.59 10.10
CA PHE A 37 16.78 -2.77 9.91
C PHE A 37 17.23 -2.65 8.44
N TYR A 38 16.48 -3.25 7.52
CA TYR A 38 16.69 -3.09 6.07
C TYR A 38 16.11 -1.76 5.58
N ARG A 39 16.66 -1.26 4.49
CA ARG A 39 16.20 -0.04 3.85
C ARG A 39 16.25 -0.16 2.33
N LEU A 40 15.15 0.17 1.67
CA LEU A 40 15.07 0.35 0.22
C LEU A 40 14.25 1.61 -0.06
N GLU A 41 14.80 2.52 -0.85
CA GLU A 41 14.07 3.75 -1.21
C GLU A 41 13.18 3.51 -2.43
N PRO A 42 11.86 3.61 -2.29
CA PRO A 42 10.95 3.43 -3.43
C PRO A 42 11.08 4.59 -4.44
N LYS A 43 10.88 4.30 -5.72
CA LYS A 43 10.80 5.32 -6.78
C LYS A 43 9.46 6.06 -6.75
N ILE A 44 8.39 5.33 -6.43
CA ILE A 44 7.02 5.86 -6.39
C ILE A 44 6.32 5.25 -5.18
N VAL A 45 5.63 6.08 -4.39
CA VAL A 45 4.76 5.63 -3.31
C VAL A 45 3.32 6.04 -3.65
N ILE A 46 2.40 5.09 -3.57
CA ILE A 46 0.98 5.32 -3.85
C ILE A 46 0.16 4.95 -2.61
N ARG A 47 -0.58 5.91 -2.07
CA ARG A 47 -1.56 5.64 -1.01
C ARG A 47 -2.88 5.25 -1.66
N SER A 48 -3.14 3.96 -1.73
CA SER A 48 -4.37 3.43 -2.30
C SER A 48 -5.58 3.65 -1.39
N SER A 49 -6.76 3.78 -1.97
CA SER A 49 -8.00 4.06 -1.24
C SER A 49 -9.08 3.00 -1.41
N LYS A 50 -9.02 2.19 -2.47
CA LYS A 50 -10.06 1.19 -2.77
C LYS A 50 -9.56 0.11 -3.73
N GLU A 51 -10.23 -1.03 -3.72
CA GLU A 51 -9.90 -2.21 -4.51
C GLU A 51 -9.83 -1.93 -6.02
N LYS A 52 -10.78 -1.18 -6.55
CA LYS A 52 -10.79 -0.82 -7.97
C LYS A 52 -9.55 -0.04 -8.41
N GLU A 53 -9.07 0.85 -7.55
CA GLU A 53 -7.84 1.61 -7.77
C GLU A 53 -6.63 0.68 -7.78
N VAL A 54 -6.53 -0.24 -6.80
CA VAL A 54 -5.46 -1.25 -6.73
C VAL A 54 -5.45 -2.13 -7.97
N SER A 55 -6.60 -2.59 -8.43
CA SER A 55 -6.72 -3.38 -9.66
C SER A 55 -6.14 -2.64 -10.89
N ARG A 56 -6.42 -1.35 -11.00
CA ARG A 56 -5.87 -0.52 -12.09
C ARG A 56 -4.38 -0.28 -11.95
N ILE A 57 -3.88 -0.08 -10.72
CA ILE A 57 -2.44 0.02 -10.43
C ILE A 57 -1.72 -1.25 -10.87
N LEU A 58 -2.23 -2.42 -10.53
CA LEU A 58 -1.64 -3.71 -10.91
C LEU A 58 -1.64 -3.95 -12.42
N ARG A 59 -2.71 -3.55 -13.12
CA ARG A 59 -2.74 -3.59 -14.60
C ARG A 59 -1.69 -2.69 -15.22
N ALA A 60 -1.52 -1.48 -14.71
CA ALA A 60 -0.47 -0.58 -15.18
C ALA A 60 0.92 -1.13 -14.88
N ALA A 61 1.13 -1.68 -13.69
CA ALA A 61 2.40 -2.30 -13.29
C ALA A 61 2.78 -3.48 -14.22
N SER A 62 1.82 -4.35 -14.52
CA SER A 62 2.00 -5.45 -15.47
C SER A 62 2.32 -4.93 -16.88
N LYS A 63 1.59 -3.92 -17.35
CA LYS A 63 1.78 -3.35 -18.69
C LYS A 63 3.19 -2.77 -18.90
N TYR A 64 3.74 -2.13 -17.89
CA TYR A 64 5.05 -1.47 -17.98
C TYR A 64 6.19 -2.25 -17.33
N ASP A 65 5.93 -3.49 -16.91
CA ASP A 65 6.90 -4.35 -16.23
C ASP A 65 7.55 -3.67 -15.02
N VAL A 66 6.73 -3.12 -14.13
CA VAL A 66 7.16 -2.40 -12.92
C VAL A 66 6.82 -3.23 -11.68
N PRO A 67 7.82 -3.61 -10.86
CA PRO A 67 7.57 -4.32 -9.62
C PRO A 67 6.79 -3.50 -8.60
N VAL A 68 5.84 -4.14 -7.90
CA VAL A 68 4.99 -3.53 -6.88
C VAL A 68 5.12 -4.30 -5.57
N THR A 69 5.25 -3.57 -4.48
CA THR A 69 5.21 -4.09 -3.12
C THR A 69 4.04 -3.44 -2.38
N PHE A 70 3.28 -4.23 -1.62
CA PHE A 70 2.21 -3.74 -0.78
C PHE A 70 2.67 -3.54 0.65
N ARG A 71 2.07 -2.55 1.32
CA ARG A 71 2.34 -2.23 2.71
C ARG A 71 1.08 -1.70 3.40
N ALA A 72 0.81 -2.17 4.61
CA ALA A 72 -0.13 -1.53 5.54
C ALA A 72 0.65 -0.68 6.55
N ALA A 73 0.71 -1.08 7.83
CA ALA A 73 1.42 -0.32 8.87
C ALA A 73 2.96 -0.40 8.79
N GLY A 74 3.52 -1.30 7.98
CA GLY A 74 4.97 -1.45 7.85
C GLY A 74 5.63 -2.07 9.08
N THR A 75 4.99 -3.03 9.71
CA THR A 75 5.46 -3.72 10.92
C THR A 75 6.28 -4.98 10.64
N SER A 76 6.59 -5.27 9.40
CA SER A 76 7.43 -6.41 9.03
C SER A 76 8.85 -6.26 9.56
N LEU A 77 9.47 -7.38 9.94
CA LEU A 77 10.82 -7.42 10.51
C LEU A 77 11.90 -7.87 9.52
N SER A 78 11.50 -8.36 8.35
CA SER A 78 12.40 -8.99 7.37
C SER A 78 12.33 -8.34 5.99
N GLY A 79 11.94 -7.07 5.90
CA GLY A 79 11.94 -6.30 4.66
C GLY A 79 10.80 -6.57 3.70
N GLN A 80 9.71 -7.21 4.13
CA GLN A 80 8.58 -7.52 3.24
C GLN A 80 7.80 -6.29 2.78
N SER A 81 7.87 -5.19 3.51
CA SER A 81 7.10 -3.96 3.25
C SER A 81 7.94 -2.78 2.78
N ILE A 82 9.13 -3.02 2.26
CA ILE A 82 9.98 -2.03 1.61
C ILE A 82 10.16 -2.36 0.12
N SER A 83 10.52 -1.38 -0.69
CA SER A 83 10.67 -1.53 -2.14
C SER A 83 11.68 -0.54 -2.69
N ASP A 84 12.39 -0.93 -3.72
CA ASP A 84 13.20 -0.04 -4.57
C ASP A 84 12.48 0.38 -5.87
N SER A 85 11.22 0.00 -6.01
CA SER A 85 10.36 0.29 -7.17
C SER A 85 9.09 1.02 -6.75
N VAL A 86 7.92 0.39 -6.84
CA VAL A 86 6.64 0.98 -6.45
C VAL A 86 6.17 0.40 -5.13
N LEU A 87 5.87 1.28 -4.18
CA LEU A 87 5.28 0.92 -2.90
C LEU A 87 3.81 1.37 -2.87
N VAL A 88 2.89 0.42 -2.73
CA VAL A 88 1.45 0.69 -2.61
C VAL A 88 1.03 0.53 -1.16
N VAL A 89 0.54 1.61 -0.57
CA VAL A 89 0.17 1.68 0.84
C VAL A 89 -1.33 1.51 1.01
N ALA A 90 -1.73 0.52 1.80
CA ALA A 90 -3.09 0.28 2.25
C ALA A 90 -3.20 0.72 3.73
N GLY A 91 -3.51 1.98 3.95
CA GLY A 91 -3.57 2.59 5.28
C GLY A 91 -4.99 2.85 5.76
N LYS A 92 -5.24 4.07 6.26
CA LYS A 92 -6.53 4.48 6.88
C LYS A 92 -7.76 4.27 6.00
N ASN A 93 -7.64 4.30 4.67
CA ASN A 93 -8.75 4.07 3.76
C ASN A 93 -9.15 2.59 3.67
N TRP A 94 -8.42 1.68 4.36
CA TRP A 94 -8.60 0.24 4.34
C TRP A 94 -8.86 -0.30 5.75
N GLU A 95 -9.87 0.26 6.43
CA GLU A 95 -10.21 -0.09 7.81
C GLU A 95 -11.64 -0.63 7.96
N ARG A 96 -12.29 -1.04 6.86
CA ARG A 96 -13.62 -1.64 6.91
C ARG A 96 -13.55 -3.09 7.39
N TYR A 97 -14.62 -3.51 8.04
CA TYR A 97 -14.74 -4.87 8.55
C TYR A 97 -16.21 -5.37 8.47
N LYS A 98 -16.37 -6.68 8.49
CA LYS A 98 -17.67 -7.33 8.53
C LYS A 98 -17.61 -8.56 9.44
N VAL A 99 -18.44 -8.59 10.46
CA VAL A 99 -18.66 -9.76 11.31
C VAL A 99 -19.82 -10.57 10.73
N SER A 100 -19.66 -11.88 10.62
CA SER A 100 -20.66 -12.79 10.03
C SER A 100 -20.73 -14.12 10.78
N GLU A 101 -21.74 -14.95 10.44
CA GLU A 101 -21.93 -16.27 11.06
C GLU A 101 -22.04 -16.21 12.58
N ASP A 102 -22.86 -15.30 13.09
CA ASP A 102 -23.07 -15.11 14.55
C ASP A 102 -21.76 -14.91 15.33
N GLY A 103 -20.84 -14.13 14.76
CA GLY A 103 -19.54 -13.82 15.37
C GLY A 103 -18.45 -14.86 15.13
N LYS A 104 -18.69 -15.89 14.32
CA LYS A 104 -17.69 -16.93 14.02
C LYS A 104 -16.64 -16.50 13.00
N ARG A 105 -16.95 -15.48 12.19
CA ARG A 105 -16.04 -14.96 11.16
C ARG A 105 -16.03 -13.45 11.17
N ILE A 106 -14.85 -12.89 10.90
CA ILE A 106 -14.67 -11.47 10.61
C ILE A 106 -13.87 -11.30 9.33
N THR A 107 -14.36 -10.47 8.42
CA THR A 107 -13.64 -10.05 7.23
C THR A 107 -13.07 -8.66 7.49
N LEU A 108 -11.79 -8.48 7.25
CA LEU A 108 -11.06 -7.25 7.55
C LEU A 108 -10.37 -6.71 6.29
N GLU A 109 -10.35 -5.40 6.14
CA GLU A 109 -9.44 -4.74 5.21
C GLU A 109 -8.03 -4.63 5.81
N PRO A 110 -6.96 -4.57 4.97
CA PRO A 110 -5.57 -4.72 5.42
C PRO A 110 -5.03 -3.56 6.27
N GLY A 111 -5.69 -2.42 6.30
CA GLY A 111 -5.27 -1.26 7.09
C GLY A 111 -5.75 -1.27 8.54
N ILE A 112 -6.63 -2.21 8.93
CA ILE A 112 -7.15 -2.27 10.29
C ILE A 112 -6.09 -2.83 11.26
N ILE A 113 -6.00 -2.22 12.44
CA ILE A 113 -5.03 -2.61 13.48
C ILE A 113 -5.66 -3.66 14.41
N GLY A 114 -4.88 -4.68 14.83
CA GLY A 114 -5.36 -5.79 15.65
C GLY A 114 -6.02 -5.38 16.97
N SER A 115 -5.53 -4.35 17.64
CA SER A 115 -6.15 -3.82 18.87
C SER A 115 -7.58 -3.30 18.62
N ARG A 116 -7.83 -2.70 17.44
CA ARG A 116 -9.19 -2.29 17.05
C ARG A 116 -10.09 -3.48 16.79
N VAL A 117 -9.56 -4.53 16.17
CA VAL A 117 -10.31 -5.79 15.97
C VAL A 117 -10.73 -6.38 17.32
N ASN A 118 -9.83 -6.43 18.28
CA ASN A 118 -10.11 -6.91 19.63
C ASN A 118 -11.20 -6.05 20.30
N ALA A 119 -11.16 -4.73 20.14
CA ALA A 119 -12.19 -3.83 20.67
C ALA A 119 -13.57 -4.06 20.04
N ILE A 120 -13.62 -4.34 18.73
CA ILE A 120 -14.86 -4.64 18.00
C ILE A 120 -15.47 -5.96 18.49
N LEU A 121 -14.65 -6.97 18.72
CA LEU A 121 -15.09 -8.32 19.10
C LEU A 121 -15.29 -8.51 20.61
N LYS A 122 -14.92 -7.51 21.40
CA LYS A 122 -15.10 -7.58 22.88
C LYS A 122 -16.58 -7.59 23.21
N PRO A 123 -17.02 -8.51 24.11
CA PRO A 123 -18.41 -8.56 24.61
C PRO A 123 -18.84 -7.28 25.31
#